data_cf9477ba48aa1d7dd7d57f0f2d672568
#
_entry.id   cf9477ba48aa1d7dd7d57f0f2d672568
#
_cell.length_a   1.000
_cell.length_b   1.000
_cell.length_c   1.000
_cell.angle_alpha   90.00
_cell.angle_beta   90.00
_cell.angle_gamma   90.00
#
_symmetry.space_group_name_H-M   'P 1'
#
loop_
_entity.id
_entity.type
_entity.pdbx_description
1 polymer ?
#
loop_
_entity_poly.entity_id
_entity_poly.type
_entity_poly.pdbx_seq_one_letter_code
_entity_poly.pdbx_strand_id
1 'polypeptide(L)' 'MKTFACGSVVPGCTATFQGATEDDILAQVAEHAKVDHGMDTVPPELVEQVRLKIAA' A
#
# COMPACT_ATOMS: atom_id res chain seq x y z
N MET A 1 -2.60 5.19 -15.05
CA MET A 1 -1.85 4.90 -13.82
C MET A 1 -2.76 4.32 -12.76
N LYS A 2 -2.23 3.46 -11.93
CA LYS A 2 -2.97 2.91 -10.81
C LYS A 2 -2.74 3.75 -9.56
N THR A 3 -3.72 3.80 -8.67
CA THR A 3 -3.62 4.56 -7.42
C THR A 3 -4.03 3.71 -6.23
N PHE A 4 -3.48 4.04 -5.07
CA PHE A 4 -3.83 3.37 -3.82
C PHE A 4 -3.79 4.37 -2.68
N ALA A 5 -4.80 4.34 -1.82
CA ALA A 5 -4.84 5.13 -0.59
C ALA A 5 -4.62 4.21 0.60
N CYS A 6 -3.56 4.44 1.36
CA CYS A 6 -3.24 3.62 2.53
C CYS A 6 -4.38 3.62 3.56
N GLY A 7 -5.11 4.72 3.66
CA GLY A 7 -6.26 4.83 4.55
C GLY A 7 -7.37 3.83 4.29
N SER A 8 -7.38 3.19 3.11
CA SER A 8 -8.34 2.13 2.81
C SER A 8 -8.04 0.84 3.58
N VAL A 9 -6.80 0.67 4.02
CA VAL A 9 -6.35 -0.52 4.74
C VAL A 9 -6.00 -0.18 6.18
N VAL A 10 -5.33 0.96 6.40
CA VAL A 10 -4.93 1.43 7.72
C VAL A 10 -5.74 2.69 8.05
N PRO A 11 -6.76 2.60 8.92
CA PRO A 11 -7.57 3.76 9.27
C PRO A 11 -6.73 4.90 9.83
N GLY A 12 -7.00 6.10 9.36
CA GLY A 12 -6.30 7.29 9.82
C GLY A 12 -5.03 7.62 9.04
N CYS A 13 -4.57 6.73 8.16
CA CYS A 13 -3.42 7.03 7.32
C CYS A 13 -3.85 7.84 6.10
N THR A 14 -3.15 8.94 5.81
CA THR A 14 -3.49 9.84 4.70
C THR A 14 -2.58 9.66 3.49
N ALA A 15 -1.63 8.73 3.54
CA ALA A 15 -0.69 8.52 2.44
C ALA A 15 -1.38 7.94 1.21
N THR A 16 -0.99 8.43 0.04
CA THR A 16 -1.47 7.92 -1.23
C THR A 16 -0.31 7.60 -2.15
N PHE A 17 -0.52 6.67 -3.06
CA PHE A 17 0.54 6.19 -3.96
C PHE A 17 0.02 6.08 -5.38
N GLN A 18 0.91 6.23 -6.35
CA GLN A 18 0.59 6.05 -7.76
C GLN A 18 1.71 5.26 -8.43
N GLY A 19 1.35 4.44 -9.39
CA GLY A 19 2.30 3.66 -10.14
C GLY A 19 1.71 3.13 -11.44
N ALA A 20 2.57 2.74 -12.37
CA ALA A 20 2.13 2.18 -13.64
C ALA A 20 1.54 0.78 -13.46
N THR A 21 2.02 0.04 -12.48
CA THR A 21 1.58 -1.33 -12.20
C THR A 21 1.29 -1.51 -10.71
N GLU A 22 0.61 -2.61 -10.38
CA GLU A 22 0.39 -2.98 -8.98
C GLU A 22 1.72 -3.19 -8.25
N ASP A 23 2.70 -3.77 -8.92
CA ASP A 23 4.00 -4.01 -8.31
C ASP A 23 4.69 -2.71 -7.90
N ASP A 24 4.56 -1.68 -8.72
CA ASP A 24 5.10 -0.35 -8.38
C ASP A 24 4.47 0.18 -7.11
N ILE A 25 3.16 0.05 -6.99
CA ILE A 25 2.44 0.50 -5.81
C ILE A 25 2.81 -0.34 -4.60
N LEU A 26 2.89 -1.66 -4.76
CA LEU A 26 3.24 -2.55 -3.65
C LEU A 26 4.64 -2.27 -3.12
N ALA A 27 5.59 -1.94 -3.98
CA ALA A 27 6.93 -1.58 -3.54
C ALA A 27 6.91 -0.32 -2.67
N GLN A 28 6.14 0.69 -3.08
CA GLN A 28 5.99 1.92 -2.31
C GLN A 28 5.27 1.67 -0.99
N VAL A 29 4.25 0.85 -1.01
CA VAL A 29 3.47 0.51 0.19
C VAL A 29 4.34 -0.26 1.20
N ALA A 30 5.16 -1.18 0.72
CA ALA A 30 6.04 -1.96 1.59
C ALA A 30 7.02 -1.04 2.32
N GLU A 31 7.60 -0.08 1.61
CA GLU A 31 8.52 0.89 2.22
C GLU A 31 7.77 1.79 3.20
N HIS A 32 6.59 2.25 2.83
CA HIS A 32 5.75 3.08 3.69
C HIS A 32 5.39 2.34 4.99
N ALA A 33 4.99 1.08 4.88
CA ALA A 33 4.65 0.28 6.05
C ALA A 33 5.85 0.11 6.98
N LYS A 34 7.03 -0.06 6.43
CA LYS A 34 8.25 -0.20 7.20
C LYS A 34 8.62 1.08 7.95
N VAL A 35 8.54 2.22 7.27
CA VAL A 35 8.98 3.50 7.82
C VAL A 35 7.92 4.13 8.72
N ASP A 36 6.68 4.19 8.25
CA ASP A 36 5.61 4.92 8.94
C ASP A 36 4.84 4.07 9.94
N HIS A 37 4.73 2.77 9.68
CA HIS A 37 3.97 1.86 10.55
C HIS A 37 4.87 0.88 11.31
N GLY A 38 6.18 0.94 11.12
CA GLY A 38 7.13 0.12 11.86
C GLY A 38 7.08 -1.37 11.55
N MET A 39 6.58 -1.75 10.39
CA MET A 39 6.51 -3.15 10.00
C MET A 39 7.80 -3.60 9.32
N ASP A 40 8.45 -4.64 9.88
CA ASP A 40 9.67 -5.20 9.27
C ASP A 40 9.34 -5.89 7.96
N THR A 41 8.21 -6.58 7.91
CA THR A 41 7.73 -7.23 6.69
C THR A 41 6.23 -6.99 6.57
N VAL A 42 5.75 -6.95 5.32
CA VAL A 42 4.32 -6.81 5.05
C VAL A 42 3.71 -8.21 5.00
N PRO A 43 2.75 -8.52 5.87
CA PRO A 43 2.10 -9.84 5.85
C PRO A 43 1.39 -10.10 4.52
N PRO A 44 1.33 -11.35 4.05
CA PRO A 44 0.63 -11.68 2.81
C PRO A 44 -0.84 -11.23 2.82
N GLU A 45 -1.48 -11.27 3.97
CA GLU A 45 -2.86 -10.82 4.13
C GLU A 45 -3.00 -9.34 3.81
N LEU A 46 -2.05 -8.55 4.26
CA LEU A 46 -2.05 -7.11 3.99
C LEU A 46 -1.78 -6.84 2.52
N VAL A 47 -0.89 -7.60 1.90
CA VAL A 47 -0.60 -7.47 0.47
C VAL A 47 -1.88 -7.72 -0.34
N GLU A 48 -2.65 -8.72 0.01
CA GLU A 48 -3.93 -9.00 -0.65
C GLU A 48 -4.91 -7.84 -0.48
N GLN A 49 -5.01 -7.30 0.72
CA GLN A 49 -5.88 -6.14 0.98
C GLN A 49 -5.48 -4.96 0.11
N VAL A 50 -4.19 -4.70 0.01
CA VAL A 50 -3.67 -3.60 -0.81
C VAL A 50 -4.06 -3.81 -2.27
N ARG A 51 -3.86 -5.03 -2.80
CA ARG A 51 -4.21 -5.33 -4.19
C ARG A 51 -5.69 -5.10 -4.48
N LEU A 52 -6.56 -5.47 -3.56
CA LEU A 52 -8.00 -5.28 -3.70
C LEU A 52 -8.41 -3.81 -3.71
N LYS A 53 -7.61 -2.96 -3.11
CA LYS A 53 -7.92 -1.52 -2.99
C LYS A 53 -7.22 -0.66 -4.03
N ILE A 54 -6.34 -1.24 -4.83
CA ILE A 54 -5.68 -0.50 -5.91
C ILE A 54 -6.70 -0.22 -7.01
N ALA A 55 -6.81 1.05 -7.40
CA ALA A 55 -7.71 1.50 -8.46
C ALA A 55 -6.91 1.81 -9.72
N ALA A 56 -7.50 1.48 -10.86
CA ALA A 56 -6.90 1.77 -12.15
C ALA A 56 -7.10 3.23 -12.54
#